data_285d415095fac80426ce31758fbd6ef0
#
_entry.id   285d415095fac80426ce31758fbd6ef0
#
_cell.length_a   1.000
_cell.length_b   1.000
_cell.length_c   1.000
_cell.angle_alpha   90.00
_cell.angle_beta   90.00
_cell.angle_gamma   90.00
#
_symmetry.space_group_name_H-M   'P 1'
#
loop_
_entity.id
_entity.type
_entity.pdbx_description
1 polymer ?
#
loop_
_entity_poly.entity_id
_entity_poly.type
_entity_poly.pdbx_seq_one_letter_code
_entity_poly.pdbx_strand_id
1 'polypeptide(L)'
;MLYLRTFGVVLMAAMLSFTVQAAPVPATNPVVVMDTSMGKIEIALNQEKAPITVKNFLDYTNSGFYNDTIFHRVIKGFMIQGGGFNKDMSQKATRDPISNESTNGLSNRRGTIAMARTNVPDSATSQFFINLVDNNFLDGSNSKPGYAVFGKVISGMDVVDKISDVRTGQRGMHGDVPKESVIIKSVSVKKAKAAEKK
;
A
#
# COMPACT_ATOMS: atom_id res chain seq x y z
N MET A 1 -62.18 48.23 45.05
CA MET A 1 -60.72 48.19 44.82
C MET A 1 -60.41 46.98 44.00
N LEU A 2 -60.14 47.17 42.74
CA LEU A 2 -59.99 46.11 41.75
C LEU A 2 -58.47 46.00 41.44
N TYR A 3 -57.85 44.87 41.80
CA TYR A 3 -56.42 44.60 41.48
C TYR A 3 -56.33 43.87 40.14
N LEU A 4 -55.81 44.57 39.14
CA LEU A 4 -55.49 44.05 37.83
C LEU A 4 -54.11 43.37 37.89
N ARG A 5 -54.04 42.01 37.75
CA ARG A 5 -52.79 41.26 37.64
C ARG A 5 -52.46 41.09 36.16
N THR A 6 -51.42 41.80 35.74
CA THR A 6 -50.79 41.63 34.43
C THR A 6 -49.89 40.38 34.44
N PHE A 7 -50.25 39.38 33.62
CA PHE A 7 -49.40 38.20 33.31
C PHE A 7 -48.44 38.59 32.20
N GLY A 8 -47.16 38.67 32.52
CA GLY A 8 -46.09 38.81 31.52
C GLY A 8 -45.74 37.45 30.92
N VAL A 9 -46.01 37.31 29.63
CA VAL A 9 -45.55 36.12 28.86
C VAL A 9 -44.11 36.37 28.45
N VAL A 10 -43.18 35.55 29.03
CA VAL A 10 -41.75 35.53 28.61
C VAL A 10 -41.64 34.53 27.44
N LEU A 11 -41.44 35.07 26.24
CA LEU A 11 -41.18 34.27 25.04
C LEU A 11 -39.69 33.86 25.02
N MET A 12 -39.40 32.61 25.37
CA MET A 12 -38.05 32.07 25.35
C MET A 12 -37.76 31.53 23.92
N ALA A 13 -37.02 32.34 23.15
CA ALA A 13 -36.56 31.92 21.81
C ALA A 13 -35.44 30.92 21.92
N ALA A 14 -35.72 29.63 21.62
CA ALA A 14 -34.70 28.59 21.52
C ALA A 14 -33.92 28.75 20.20
N MET A 15 -32.69 29.20 20.26
CA MET A 15 -31.77 29.17 19.12
C MET A 15 -31.27 27.74 18.89
N LEU A 16 -31.80 27.07 17.86
CA LEU A 16 -31.22 25.82 17.36
C LEU A 16 -29.92 26.12 16.61
N SER A 17 -28.80 25.82 17.24
CA SER A 17 -27.50 25.84 16.59
C SER A 17 -27.36 24.62 15.69
N PHE A 18 -27.50 24.78 14.38
CA PHE A 18 -27.16 23.73 13.40
C PHE A 18 -25.63 23.63 13.29
N THR A 19 -25.04 22.59 13.88
CA THR A 19 -23.65 22.21 13.60
C THR A 19 -23.60 21.59 12.20
N VAL A 20 -23.06 22.34 11.24
CA VAL A 20 -22.73 21.80 9.91
C VAL A 20 -21.55 20.84 10.08
N GLN A 21 -21.86 19.54 10.11
CA GLN A 21 -20.87 18.49 10.05
C GLN A 21 -20.26 18.50 8.65
N ALA A 22 -19.01 18.93 8.53
CA ALA A 22 -18.29 18.83 7.26
C ALA A 22 -18.25 17.37 6.81
N ALA A 23 -18.73 17.09 5.60
CA ALA A 23 -18.64 15.76 5.01
C ALA A 23 -17.14 15.34 4.96
N PRO A 24 -16.80 14.08 5.28
CA PRO A 24 -15.43 13.60 5.18
C PRO A 24 -14.94 13.79 3.74
N VAL A 25 -13.85 14.55 3.60
CA VAL A 25 -13.16 14.68 2.31
C VAL A 25 -12.76 13.27 1.86
N PRO A 26 -13.13 12.82 0.64
CA PRO A 26 -12.74 11.49 0.18
C PRO A 26 -11.22 11.38 0.26
N ALA A 27 -10.74 10.38 1.00
CA ALA A 27 -9.32 10.11 1.13
C ALA A 27 -8.76 9.82 -0.27
N THR A 28 -7.97 10.75 -0.79
CA THR A 28 -7.28 10.52 -2.06
C THR A 28 -6.31 9.37 -1.86
N ASN A 29 -6.39 8.33 -2.70
CA ASN A 29 -5.47 7.20 -2.66
C ASN A 29 -4.01 7.69 -2.72
N PRO A 30 -3.17 7.37 -1.71
CA PRO A 30 -1.79 7.81 -1.71
C PRO A 30 -1.04 7.25 -2.92
N VAL A 31 -0.17 8.06 -3.50
CA VAL A 31 0.77 7.61 -4.54
C VAL A 31 2.15 7.58 -3.93
N VAL A 32 2.88 6.49 -4.14
CA VAL A 32 4.28 6.37 -3.75
C VAL A 32 5.18 6.30 -4.99
N VAL A 33 6.38 6.84 -4.85
CA VAL A 33 7.45 6.73 -5.84
C VAL A 33 8.51 5.81 -5.26
N MET A 34 8.75 4.70 -5.93
CA MET A 34 9.83 3.77 -5.66
C MET A 34 10.97 4.05 -6.63
N ASP A 35 12.07 4.62 -6.15
CA ASP A 35 13.29 4.85 -6.95
C ASP A 35 14.18 3.62 -6.88
N THR A 36 14.45 3.02 -8.03
CA THR A 36 15.27 1.81 -8.11
C THR A 36 16.57 2.07 -8.88
N SER A 37 17.49 1.12 -8.83
CA SER A 37 18.70 1.16 -9.67
C SER A 37 18.41 1.07 -11.17
N MET A 38 17.18 0.68 -11.54
CA MET A 38 16.77 0.49 -12.95
C MET A 38 15.73 1.54 -13.43
N GLY A 39 15.31 2.46 -12.55
CA GLY A 39 14.36 3.53 -12.84
C GLY A 39 13.30 3.68 -11.76
N LYS A 40 12.35 4.59 -11.99
CA LYS A 40 11.28 4.91 -11.04
C LYS A 40 10.00 4.16 -11.37
N ILE A 41 9.30 3.72 -10.32
CA ILE A 41 8.00 3.08 -10.40
C ILE A 41 7.05 3.89 -9.53
N GLU A 42 5.95 4.39 -10.09
CA GLU A 42 4.90 5.07 -9.32
C GLU A 42 3.73 4.12 -9.08
N ILE A 43 3.27 4.05 -7.83
CA ILE A 43 2.26 3.10 -7.38
C ILE A 43 1.14 3.87 -6.68
N ALA A 44 -0.09 3.76 -7.18
CA ALA A 44 -1.28 4.23 -6.48
C ALA A 44 -1.73 3.14 -5.49
N LEU A 45 -1.83 3.52 -4.21
CA LEU A 45 -2.27 2.62 -3.13
C LEU A 45 -3.78 2.70 -2.99
N ASN A 46 -4.45 1.59 -2.74
CA ASN A 46 -5.90 1.53 -2.54
C ASN A 46 -6.23 1.45 -1.03
N GLN A 47 -6.25 2.61 -0.37
CA GLN A 47 -6.51 2.69 1.06
C GLN A 47 -7.95 2.31 1.44
N GLU A 48 -8.90 2.47 0.53
CA GLU A 48 -10.29 2.09 0.77
C GLU A 48 -10.46 0.57 0.88
N LYS A 49 -9.79 -0.19 -0.01
CA LYS A 49 -9.93 -1.64 -0.10
C LYS A 49 -8.91 -2.41 0.75
N ALA A 50 -7.79 -1.79 1.11
CA ALA A 50 -6.72 -2.43 1.87
C ALA A 50 -6.15 -1.47 2.93
N PRO A 51 -6.97 -0.97 3.87
CA PRO A 51 -6.55 0.05 4.83
C PRO A 51 -5.41 -0.39 5.75
N ILE A 52 -5.42 -1.63 6.23
CA ILE A 52 -4.39 -2.18 7.12
C ILE A 52 -3.08 -2.33 6.36
N THR A 53 -3.14 -2.92 5.17
CA THR A 53 -1.97 -3.17 4.32
C THR A 53 -1.34 -1.87 3.83
N VAL A 54 -2.15 -0.91 3.38
CA VAL A 54 -1.65 0.41 2.96
C VAL A 54 -1.01 1.15 4.11
N LYS A 55 -1.64 1.16 5.29
CA LYS A 55 -1.05 1.77 6.49
C LYS A 55 0.31 1.14 6.82
N ASN A 56 0.40 -0.17 6.85
CA ASN A 56 1.64 -0.91 7.11
C ASN A 56 2.74 -0.55 6.09
N PHE A 57 2.42 -0.56 4.79
CA PHE A 57 3.37 -0.20 3.73
C PHE A 57 3.84 1.25 3.86
N LEU A 58 2.95 2.20 4.18
CA LEU A 58 3.28 3.60 4.40
C LEU A 58 4.13 3.80 5.66
N ASP A 59 3.88 3.06 6.73
CA ASP A 59 4.69 3.09 7.95
C ASP A 59 6.13 2.65 7.67
N TYR A 60 6.36 1.60 6.88
CA TYR A 60 7.69 1.18 6.42
C TYR A 60 8.30 2.21 5.47
N THR A 61 7.52 2.78 4.57
CA THR A 61 7.96 3.84 3.65
C THR A 61 8.44 5.07 4.42
N ASN A 62 7.63 5.58 5.35
CA ASN A 62 7.93 6.79 6.11
C ASN A 62 9.12 6.63 7.08
N SER A 63 9.38 5.40 7.55
CA SER A 63 10.57 5.09 8.36
C SER A 63 11.85 4.89 7.53
N GLY A 64 11.78 4.97 6.20
CA GLY A 64 12.91 4.71 5.31
C GLY A 64 13.34 3.23 5.30
N PHE A 65 12.50 2.32 5.78
CA PHE A 65 12.81 0.89 5.88
C PHE A 65 13.20 0.27 4.54
N TYR A 66 12.54 0.68 3.45
CA TYR A 66 12.78 0.13 2.13
C TYR A 66 14.07 0.63 1.47
N ASN A 67 14.71 1.68 2.03
CA ASN A 67 15.94 2.21 1.47
C ASN A 67 17.05 1.15 1.49
N ASP A 68 17.72 1.03 0.34
CA ASP A 68 18.80 0.07 0.09
C ASP A 68 18.40 -1.41 0.19
N THR A 69 17.09 -1.72 0.24
CA THR A 69 16.61 -3.09 0.06
C THR A 69 16.69 -3.50 -1.41
N ILE A 70 16.53 -4.80 -1.69
CA ILE A 70 16.63 -5.34 -3.04
C ILE A 70 15.34 -6.05 -3.47
N PHE A 71 15.14 -6.17 -4.78
CA PHE A 71 14.31 -7.22 -5.33
C PHE A 71 15.09 -8.53 -5.24
N HIS A 72 14.81 -9.33 -4.21
CA HIS A 72 15.57 -10.53 -3.89
C HIS A 72 15.04 -11.78 -4.60
N ARG A 73 13.89 -11.73 -5.24
CA ARG A 73 13.31 -12.81 -6.02
C ARG A 73 12.59 -12.27 -7.26
N VAL A 74 13.03 -12.70 -8.43
CA VAL A 74 12.50 -12.27 -9.73
C VAL A 74 12.22 -13.49 -10.57
N ILE A 75 10.95 -13.70 -10.93
CA ILE A 75 10.52 -14.79 -11.80
C ILE A 75 9.82 -14.18 -13.01
N LYS A 76 10.47 -14.27 -14.17
CA LYS A 76 9.93 -13.78 -15.44
C LYS A 76 8.59 -14.46 -15.75
N GLY A 77 7.61 -13.66 -16.19
CA GLY A 77 6.26 -14.16 -16.47
C GLY A 77 5.43 -14.48 -15.23
N PHE A 78 5.90 -14.09 -14.04
CA PHE A 78 5.16 -14.27 -12.79
C PHE A 78 5.14 -12.99 -11.95
N MET A 79 6.23 -12.67 -11.21
CA MET A 79 6.28 -11.50 -10.33
C MET A 79 7.73 -11.08 -10.03
N ILE A 80 7.90 -9.87 -9.51
CA ILE A 80 9.12 -9.40 -8.87
C ILE A 80 8.83 -9.12 -7.39
N GLN A 81 9.64 -9.68 -6.46
CA GLN A 81 9.44 -9.60 -5.01
C GLN A 81 10.61 -8.90 -4.33
N GLY A 82 10.31 -7.96 -3.43
CA GLY A 82 11.31 -7.17 -2.71
C GLY A 82 10.84 -6.73 -1.32
N GLY A 83 11.59 -5.78 -0.73
CA GLY A 83 11.20 -5.09 0.50
C GLY A 83 11.50 -5.83 1.81
N GLY A 84 12.41 -6.83 1.81
CA GLY A 84 12.74 -7.57 3.03
C GLY A 84 14.24 -7.81 3.26
N PHE A 85 15.06 -7.68 2.23
CA PHE A 85 16.47 -8.05 2.27
C PHE A 85 17.39 -6.92 1.84
N ASN A 86 18.54 -6.84 2.48
CA ASN A 86 19.66 -6.00 2.07
C ASN A 86 20.42 -6.65 0.90
N LYS A 87 21.36 -5.89 0.30
CA LYS A 87 22.18 -6.35 -0.83
C LYS A 87 23.00 -7.61 -0.52
N ASP A 88 23.39 -7.84 0.74
CA ASP A 88 24.11 -9.04 1.20
C ASP A 88 23.19 -10.24 1.47
N MET A 89 21.88 -10.12 1.26
CA MET A 89 20.83 -11.09 1.58
C MET A 89 20.57 -11.26 3.08
N SER A 90 21.01 -10.35 3.92
CA SER A 90 20.53 -10.27 5.30
C SER A 90 19.09 -9.76 5.32
N GLN A 91 18.23 -10.42 6.08
CA GLN A 91 16.84 -9.98 6.26
C GLN A 91 16.78 -8.83 7.27
N LYS A 92 16.07 -7.76 6.92
CA LYS A 92 15.85 -6.64 7.86
C LYS A 92 14.85 -7.04 8.94
N ALA A 93 15.08 -6.58 10.18
CA ALA A 93 14.13 -6.75 11.27
C ALA A 93 12.80 -6.05 10.96
N THR A 94 11.70 -6.76 11.08
CA THR A 94 10.36 -6.28 10.75
C THR A 94 9.56 -5.91 12.00
N ARG A 95 8.47 -5.19 11.82
CA ARG A 95 7.40 -5.01 12.80
C ARG A 95 6.56 -6.28 12.88
N ASP A 96 5.59 -6.28 13.79
CA ASP A 96 4.60 -7.35 13.91
C ASP A 96 3.85 -7.57 12.58
N PRO A 97 3.43 -8.81 12.32
CA PRO A 97 2.64 -9.12 11.14
C PRO A 97 1.26 -8.48 11.19
N ILE A 98 0.65 -8.35 10.02
CA ILE A 98 -0.67 -7.74 9.83
C ILE A 98 -1.72 -8.77 9.40
N SER A 99 -2.99 -8.45 9.66
CA SER A 99 -4.14 -9.22 9.16
C SER A 99 -4.19 -9.22 7.64
N ASN A 100 -4.59 -10.34 7.07
CA ASN A 100 -4.68 -10.56 5.63
C ASN A 100 -5.96 -9.95 5.04
N GLU A 101 -5.82 -8.98 4.15
CA GLU A 101 -6.94 -8.34 3.46
C GLU A 101 -7.18 -8.91 2.04
N SER A 102 -6.79 -10.15 1.75
CA SER A 102 -6.88 -10.73 0.38
C SER A 102 -8.30 -10.96 -0.12
N THR A 103 -9.32 -10.82 0.73
CA THR A 103 -10.74 -10.92 0.34
C THR A 103 -11.37 -9.56 0.04
N ASN A 104 -10.55 -8.54 -0.19
CA ASN A 104 -10.98 -7.15 -0.39
C ASN A 104 -11.57 -6.84 -1.78
N GLY A 105 -11.72 -7.87 -2.64
CA GLY A 105 -12.27 -7.75 -4.00
C GLY A 105 -11.25 -7.28 -5.04
N LEU A 106 -9.97 -7.09 -4.68
CA LEU A 106 -8.90 -6.80 -5.62
C LEU A 106 -8.23 -8.10 -6.08
N SER A 107 -7.93 -8.19 -7.38
CA SER A 107 -7.28 -9.37 -7.97
C SER A 107 -5.80 -9.10 -8.28
N ASN A 108 -4.99 -10.16 -8.22
CA ASN A 108 -3.57 -10.18 -8.56
C ASN A 108 -3.36 -10.11 -10.09
N ARG A 109 -3.71 -8.98 -10.69
CA ARG A 109 -3.54 -8.72 -12.12
C ARG A 109 -2.20 -8.08 -12.42
N ARG A 110 -1.76 -8.14 -13.69
CA ARG A 110 -0.56 -7.45 -14.14
C ARG A 110 -0.52 -5.99 -13.65
N GLY A 111 0.62 -5.61 -13.06
CA GLY A 111 0.89 -4.29 -12.51
C GLY A 111 0.33 -4.04 -11.12
N THR A 112 -0.41 -4.98 -10.50
CA THR A 112 -0.81 -4.84 -9.11
C THR A 112 0.34 -5.16 -8.16
N ILE A 113 0.35 -4.49 -7.00
CA ILE A 113 1.26 -4.78 -5.88
C ILE A 113 0.48 -5.49 -4.77
N ALA A 114 1.05 -6.57 -4.26
CA ALA A 114 0.46 -7.37 -3.18
C ALA A 114 1.48 -7.71 -2.10
N MET A 115 1.00 -8.03 -0.88
CA MET A 115 1.86 -8.43 0.23
C MET A 115 2.30 -9.88 0.09
N ALA A 116 3.61 -10.10 0.21
CA ALA A 116 4.17 -11.43 0.41
C ALA A 116 3.92 -11.89 1.84
N ARG A 117 3.73 -13.20 2.03
CA ARG A 117 3.49 -13.85 3.33
C ARG A 117 4.03 -15.27 3.35
N THR A 118 4.10 -15.85 4.53
CA THR A 118 4.37 -17.29 4.70
C THR A 118 3.08 -18.10 4.44
N ASN A 119 3.08 -19.38 4.78
CA ASN A 119 1.86 -20.21 4.71
C ASN A 119 0.79 -19.80 5.73
N VAL A 120 1.17 -19.06 6.79
CA VAL A 120 0.22 -18.48 7.74
C VAL A 120 -0.45 -17.27 7.09
N PRO A 121 -1.79 -17.17 7.07
CA PRO A 121 -2.49 -16.08 6.40
C PRO A 121 -2.09 -14.68 6.89
N ASP A 122 -2.09 -14.47 8.22
CA ASP A 122 -1.79 -13.21 8.88
C ASP A 122 -0.31 -13.09 9.25
N SER A 123 0.59 -13.35 8.28
CA SER A 123 2.04 -13.31 8.49
C SER A 123 2.77 -12.28 7.65
N ALA A 124 2.05 -11.46 6.90
CA ALA A 124 2.64 -10.42 6.09
C ALA A 124 3.28 -9.34 6.98
N THR A 125 4.50 -8.90 6.61
CA THR A 125 5.21 -7.82 7.32
C THR A 125 5.61 -6.70 6.36
N SER A 126 6.84 -6.74 5.80
CA SER A 126 7.37 -5.69 4.92
C SER A 126 7.44 -6.09 3.45
N GLN A 127 7.54 -7.39 3.16
CA GLN A 127 7.78 -7.86 1.80
C GLN A 127 6.53 -7.73 0.92
N PHE A 128 6.75 -7.32 -0.31
CA PHE A 128 5.73 -7.17 -1.34
C PHE A 128 6.19 -7.76 -2.67
N PHE A 129 5.25 -7.96 -3.59
CA PHE A 129 5.58 -8.30 -4.97
C PHE A 129 4.72 -7.51 -5.96
N ILE A 130 5.25 -7.31 -7.17
CA ILE A 130 4.52 -6.69 -8.30
C ILE A 130 4.27 -7.79 -9.33
N ASN A 131 3.01 -7.95 -9.70
CA ASN A 131 2.58 -8.95 -10.67
C ASN A 131 3.00 -8.56 -12.10
N LEU A 132 3.64 -9.47 -12.82
CA LEU A 132 4.03 -9.30 -14.23
C LEU A 132 2.96 -9.74 -15.21
N VAL A 133 2.07 -10.61 -14.77
CA VAL A 133 0.92 -11.16 -15.51
C VAL A 133 -0.28 -11.24 -14.58
N ASP A 134 -1.42 -11.66 -15.09
CA ASP A 134 -2.61 -11.97 -14.29
C ASP A 134 -2.40 -13.29 -13.54
N ASN A 135 -2.27 -13.23 -12.22
CA ASN A 135 -2.00 -14.35 -11.33
C ASN A 135 -3.24 -14.67 -10.47
N ASN A 136 -4.38 -14.91 -11.08
CA ASN A 136 -5.66 -15.10 -10.38
C ASN A 136 -5.64 -16.24 -9.34
N PHE A 137 -4.71 -17.21 -9.47
CA PHE A 137 -4.53 -18.29 -8.49
C PHE A 137 -3.99 -17.80 -7.12
N LEU A 138 -3.48 -16.54 -7.06
CA LEU A 138 -3.06 -15.88 -5.83
C LEU A 138 -4.20 -15.11 -5.14
N ASP A 139 -5.37 -15.02 -5.77
CA ASP A 139 -6.50 -14.28 -5.22
C ASP A 139 -7.09 -15.00 -4.00
N GLY A 140 -7.54 -14.22 -3.04
CA GLY A 140 -8.25 -14.71 -1.87
C GLY A 140 -9.73 -14.96 -2.15
N SER A 141 -10.29 -15.91 -1.43
CA SER A 141 -11.73 -16.16 -1.39
C SER A 141 -12.16 -16.44 0.07
N ASN A 142 -13.46 -16.55 0.31
CA ASN A 142 -13.98 -16.86 1.65
C ASN A 142 -13.49 -18.22 2.19
N SER A 143 -13.09 -19.13 1.29
CA SER A 143 -12.61 -20.48 1.64
C SER A 143 -11.09 -20.63 1.59
N LYS A 144 -10.37 -19.66 0.96
CA LYS A 144 -8.92 -19.76 0.76
C LYS A 144 -8.26 -18.37 0.92
N PRO A 145 -7.39 -18.17 1.92
CA PRO A 145 -6.60 -16.95 2.02
C PRO A 145 -5.65 -16.78 0.83
N GLY A 146 -5.72 -15.64 0.16
CA GLY A 146 -4.84 -15.27 -0.93
C GLY A 146 -3.71 -14.33 -0.50
N TYR A 147 -3.23 -13.53 -1.46
CA TYR A 147 -2.25 -12.47 -1.26
C TYR A 147 -2.95 -11.12 -1.43
N ALA A 148 -2.89 -10.28 -0.39
CA ALA A 148 -3.62 -9.03 -0.32
C ALA A 148 -3.06 -8.00 -1.31
N VAL A 149 -3.80 -7.75 -2.39
CA VAL A 149 -3.53 -6.63 -3.31
C VAL A 149 -3.89 -5.34 -2.61
N PHE A 150 -2.98 -4.35 -2.66
CA PHE A 150 -3.17 -3.06 -1.98
C PHE A 150 -2.86 -1.84 -2.85
N GLY A 151 -2.54 -2.03 -4.12
CA GLY A 151 -2.25 -0.94 -5.05
C GLY A 151 -1.96 -1.42 -6.47
N LYS A 152 -1.63 -0.44 -7.33
CA LYS A 152 -1.31 -0.69 -8.73
C LYS A 152 -0.24 0.28 -9.22
N VAL A 153 0.67 -0.21 -10.05
CA VAL A 153 1.62 0.61 -10.81
C VAL A 153 0.84 1.50 -11.79
N ILE A 154 1.07 2.80 -11.70
CA ILE A 154 0.47 3.82 -12.57
C ILE A 154 1.48 4.45 -13.54
N SER A 155 2.79 4.26 -13.26
CA SER A 155 3.89 4.69 -14.13
C SER A 155 5.12 3.80 -13.87
N GLY A 156 5.92 3.51 -14.88
CA GLY A 156 7.13 2.72 -14.74
C GLY A 156 6.92 1.20 -14.88
N MET A 157 5.83 0.73 -15.55
CA MET A 157 5.70 -0.69 -15.88
C MET A 157 6.83 -1.20 -16.80
N ASP A 158 7.39 -0.34 -17.65
CA ASP A 158 8.57 -0.65 -18.44
C ASP A 158 9.82 -0.91 -17.58
N VAL A 159 9.94 -0.22 -16.43
CA VAL A 159 10.98 -0.48 -15.43
C VAL A 159 10.75 -1.84 -14.76
N VAL A 160 9.50 -2.15 -14.39
CA VAL A 160 9.13 -3.46 -13.82
C VAL A 160 9.47 -4.59 -14.81
N ASP A 161 9.16 -4.41 -16.09
CA ASP A 161 9.48 -5.39 -17.14
C ASP A 161 11.01 -5.54 -17.31
N LYS A 162 11.79 -4.46 -17.31
CA LYS A 162 13.26 -4.51 -17.34
C LYS A 162 13.82 -5.26 -16.12
N ILE A 163 13.25 -5.06 -14.92
CA ILE A 163 13.64 -5.82 -13.73
C ILE A 163 13.35 -7.31 -13.93
N SER A 164 12.23 -7.67 -14.57
CA SER A 164 11.86 -9.05 -14.82
C SER A 164 12.80 -9.79 -15.79
N ASP A 165 13.53 -9.06 -16.61
CA ASP A 165 14.43 -9.60 -17.61
C ASP A 165 15.88 -9.81 -17.12
N VAL A 166 16.19 -9.44 -15.87
CA VAL A 166 17.52 -9.63 -15.31
C VAL A 166 17.84 -11.11 -15.16
N ARG A 167 19.10 -11.47 -15.34
CA ARG A 167 19.57 -12.84 -15.09
C ARG A 167 19.46 -13.16 -13.61
N THR A 168 18.85 -14.29 -13.27
CA THR A 168 18.70 -14.78 -11.90
C THR A 168 19.53 -16.04 -11.66
N GLY A 169 19.66 -16.43 -10.41
CA GLY A 169 20.35 -17.63 -9.99
C GLY A 169 20.12 -17.91 -8.52
N GLN A 170 20.84 -18.90 -7.99
CA GLN A 170 20.80 -19.25 -6.58
C GLN A 170 21.79 -18.42 -5.77
N ARG A 171 21.37 -17.98 -4.57
CA ARG A 171 22.22 -17.33 -3.58
C ARG A 171 21.88 -17.86 -2.18
N GLY A 172 22.77 -18.71 -1.64
CA GLY A 172 22.47 -19.47 -0.43
C GLY A 172 21.26 -20.38 -0.63
N MET A 173 20.27 -20.28 0.23
CA MET A 173 19.01 -21.03 0.16
C MET A 173 17.93 -20.37 -0.72
N HIS A 174 18.22 -19.21 -1.29
CA HIS A 174 17.26 -18.43 -2.09
C HIS A 174 17.49 -18.67 -3.58
N GLY A 175 16.44 -19.12 -4.28
CA GLY A 175 16.38 -19.21 -5.74
C GLY A 175 15.87 -17.92 -6.37
N ASP A 176 16.02 -17.82 -7.70
CA ASP A 176 15.51 -16.69 -8.50
C ASP A 176 16.03 -15.32 -8.06
N VAL A 177 17.23 -15.27 -7.44
CA VAL A 177 17.87 -14.03 -6.99
C VAL A 177 18.57 -13.37 -8.18
N PRO A 178 18.34 -12.07 -8.46
CA PRO A 178 19.11 -11.34 -9.48
C PRO A 178 20.61 -11.47 -9.26
N LYS A 179 21.36 -11.89 -10.30
CA LYS A 179 22.84 -11.99 -10.24
C LYS A 179 23.48 -10.64 -9.95
N GLU A 180 22.93 -9.58 -10.55
CA GLU A 180 23.24 -8.19 -10.22
C GLU A 180 22.09 -7.64 -9.40
N SER A 181 22.36 -7.17 -8.19
CA SER A 181 21.32 -6.73 -7.26
C SER A 181 20.54 -5.55 -7.83
N VAL A 182 19.22 -5.70 -7.94
CA VAL A 182 18.31 -4.59 -8.26
C VAL A 182 17.91 -3.92 -6.94
N ILE A 183 18.42 -2.70 -6.74
CA ILE A 183 18.32 -1.97 -5.47
C ILE A 183 17.09 -1.05 -5.50
N ILE A 184 16.32 -1.06 -4.44
CA ILE A 184 15.32 -0.05 -4.11
C ILE A 184 16.05 1.05 -3.34
N LYS A 185 16.43 2.12 -4.02
CA LYS A 185 17.20 3.25 -3.43
C LYS A 185 16.37 3.98 -2.38
N SER A 186 15.09 4.20 -2.68
CA SER A 186 14.14 4.81 -1.75
C SER A 186 12.69 4.55 -2.15
N VAL A 187 11.79 4.63 -1.17
CA VAL A 187 10.35 4.72 -1.41
C VAL A 187 9.84 5.95 -0.66
N SER A 188 9.07 6.79 -1.33
CA SER A 188 8.53 8.01 -0.73
C SER A 188 7.09 8.28 -1.18
N VAL A 189 6.31 8.91 -0.30
CA VAL A 189 4.96 9.36 -0.66
C VAL A 189 5.06 10.57 -1.57
N LYS A 190 4.41 10.50 -2.72
CA LYS A 190 4.32 11.62 -3.67
C LYS A 190 3.46 12.72 -3.06
N LYS A 191 4.04 13.90 -2.86
CA LYS A 191 3.27 15.06 -2.41
C LYS A 191 2.21 15.39 -3.45
N ALA A 192 0.95 15.53 -3.02
CA ALA A 192 -0.08 16.08 -3.90
C ALA A 192 0.38 17.45 -4.40
N LYS A 193 0.34 17.68 -5.72
CA LYS A 193 0.49 19.05 -6.21
C LYS A 193 -0.63 19.88 -5.56
N ALA A 194 -0.26 20.92 -4.82
CA ALA A 194 -1.23 21.91 -4.36
C ALA A 194 -2.03 22.34 -5.59
N ALA A 195 -3.36 22.26 -5.52
CA ALA A 195 -4.21 22.77 -6.57
C ALA A 195 -3.87 24.26 -6.72
N GLU A 196 -3.29 24.65 -7.84
CA GLU A 196 -3.17 26.08 -8.20
C GLU A 196 -4.59 26.64 -8.23
N LYS A 197 -4.90 27.45 -7.23
CA LYS A 197 -6.12 28.27 -7.25
C LYS A 197 -6.00 29.22 -8.45
N LYS A 198 -6.76 28.94 -9.50
CA LYS A 198 -7.04 29.92 -10.55
C LYS A 198 -8.02 30.96 -10.02
#